data_46bb821153995b4ce68914c0030c287c
#
_entry.id   46bb821153995b4ce68914c0030c287c
#
_cell.length_a   1.000
_cell.length_b   1.000
_cell.length_c   1.000
_cell.angle_alpha   90.00
_cell.angle_beta   90.00
_cell.angle_gamma   90.00
#
_symmetry.space_group_name_H-M   'P 1'
#
loop_
_entity.id
_entity.type
_entity.pdbx_description
1 polymer ?
#
loop_
_entity_poly.entity_id
_entity_poly.type
_entity_poly.pdbx_seq_one_letter_code
_entity_poly.pdbx_strand_id
1 'polypeptide(L)'
;MGEARWLDEREALVWRGIIGVLHRVTAVMERRLVESAGLSGAEYTLLVPLSEAPDGLLRARELGRMVGWERSRVSHQVIRMEKRGLVAREECDEDARGSMVRLTDAGRAAIVAAAPAHVAAVRQHFFSALTDAELEVIGPALERVLDRLPDDDG
;
A
#
# COMPACT_ATOMS: atom_id res chain seq x y z
N MET A 1 22.12 30.04 9.13
CA MET A 1 21.02 29.17 9.57
C MET A 1 19.74 29.94 9.29
N GLY A 2 19.04 29.61 8.18
CA GLY A 2 17.77 30.28 7.87
C GLY A 2 16.73 29.89 8.91
N GLU A 3 15.93 30.88 9.36
CA GLU A 3 14.78 30.61 10.22
C GLU A 3 13.84 29.59 9.51
N ALA A 4 13.48 28.54 10.25
CA ALA A 4 12.51 27.57 9.76
C ALA A 4 11.18 28.28 9.48
N ARG A 5 10.76 28.31 8.21
CA ARG A 5 9.45 28.81 7.84
C ARG A 5 8.39 27.80 8.30
N TRP A 6 7.64 28.16 9.34
CA TRP A 6 6.53 27.36 9.83
C TRP A 6 5.38 27.33 8.81
N LEU A 7 4.57 26.27 8.88
CA LEU A 7 3.34 26.17 8.10
C LEU A 7 2.38 27.32 8.50
N ASP A 8 1.78 27.93 7.49
CA ASP A 8 0.67 28.85 7.74
C ASP A 8 -0.59 28.08 8.19
N GLU A 9 -1.67 28.80 8.56
CA GLU A 9 -2.89 28.16 9.06
C GLU A 9 -3.55 27.23 8.05
N ARG A 10 -3.52 27.56 6.76
CA ARG A 10 -4.09 26.76 5.68
C ARG A 10 -3.25 25.50 5.43
N GLU A 11 -1.94 25.66 5.35
CA GLU A 11 -0.98 24.56 5.19
C GLU A 11 -1.08 23.58 6.38
N ALA A 12 -1.16 24.10 7.61
CA ALA A 12 -1.30 23.32 8.82
C ALA A 12 -2.65 22.57 8.90
N LEU A 13 -3.75 23.19 8.41
CA LEU A 13 -5.06 22.54 8.34
C LEU A 13 -5.02 21.33 7.38
N VAL A 14 -4.49 21.53 6.18
CA VAL A 14 -4.36 20.48 5.17
C VAL A 14 -3.48 19.35 5.68
N TRP A 15 -2.31 19.66 6.23
CA TRP A 15 -1.37 18.66 6.74
C TRP A 15 -1.96 17.81 7.86
N ARG A 16 -2.59 18.45 8.88
CA ARG A 16 -3.29 17.74 9.95
C ARG A 16 -4.44 16.88 9.42
N GLY A 17 -5.17 17.37 8.41
CA GLY A 17 -6.23 16.63 7.75
C GLY A 17 -5.71 15.36 7.08
N ILE A 18 -4.65 15.46 6.30
CA ILE A 18 -4.00 14.30 5.64
C ILE A 18 -3.57 13.25 6.67
N ILE A 19 -2.83 13.66 7.71
CA ILE A 19 -2.37 12.74 8.75
C ILE A 19 -3.54 12.09 9.49
N GLY A 20 -4.57 12.87 9.83
CA GLY A 20 -5.78 12.38 10.50
C GLY A 20 -6.54 11.36 9.65
N VAL A 21 -6.71 11.64 8.35
CA VAL A 21 -7.36 10.73 7.40
C VAL A 21 -6.55 9.44 7.27
N LEU A 22 -5.22 9.53 7.05
CA LEU A 22 -4.36 8.35 6.93
C LEU A 22 -4.50 7.44 8.15
N HIS A 23 -4.38 7.96 9.37
CA HIS A 23 -4.48 7.14 10.58
C HIS A 23 -5.85 6.49 10.75
N ARG A 24 -6.93 7.27 10.57
CA ARG A 24 -8.30 6.78 10.85
C ARG A 24 -8.80 5.85 9.77
N VAL A 25 -8.57 6.16 8.49
CA VAL A 25 -8.97 5.32 7.38
C VAL A 25 -8.20 4.00 7.42
N THR A 26 -6.88 4.02 7.61
CA THR A 26 -6.08 2.79 7.73
C THR A 26 -6.59 1.88 8.84
N ALA A 27 -6.90 2.42 10.03
CA ALA A 27 -7.42 1.63 11.14
C ALA A 27 -8.78 0.97 10.84
N VAL A 28 -9.66 1.66 10.09
CA VAL A 28 -10.94 1.08 9.64
C VAL A 28 -10.69 -0.01 8.60
N MET A 29 -9.80 0.24 7.63
CA MET A 29 -9.46 -0.74 6.58
C MET A 29 -8.86 -2.01 7.18
N GLU A 30 -7.94 -1.90 8.12
CA GLU A 30 -7.35 -3.07 8.79
C GLU A 30 -8.40 -3.95 9.46
N ARG A 31 -9.33 -3.38 10.20
CA ARG A 31 -10.42 -4.17 10.81
C ARG A 31 -11.25 -4.90 9.77
N ARG A 32 -11.61 -4.22 8.68
CA ARG A 32 -12.40 -4.82 7.59
C ARG A 32 -11.66 -5.95 6.88
N LEU A 33 -10.37 -5.81 6.64
CA LEU A 33 -9.55 -6.85 6.02
C LEU A 33 -9.45 -8.10 6.91
N VAL A 34 -9.27 -7.92 8.21
CA VAL A 34 -9.24 -9.04 9.17
C VAL A 34 -10.61 -9.73 9.23
N GLU A 35 -11.70 -8.97 9.32
CA GLU A 35 -13.07 -9.51 9.40
C GLU A 35 -13.49 -10.25 8.12
N SER A 36 -13.12 -9.74 6.94
CA SER A 36 -13.59 -10.28 5.66
C SER A 36 -12.74 -11.42 5.10
N ALA A 37 -11.43 -11.41 5.34
CA ALA A 37 -10.50 -12.36 4.74
C ALA A 37 -9.35 -12.81 5.66
N GLY A 38 -9.34 -12.39 6.92
CA GLY A 38 -8.26 -12.69 7.86
C GLY A 38 -6.90 -12.12 7.44
N LEU A 39 -6.88 -11.08 6.61
CA LEU A 39 -5.66 -10.40 6.15
C LEU A 39 -5.36 -9.18 7.01
N SER A 40 -4.09 -8.99 7.34
CA SER A 40 -3.60 -7.70 7.85
C SER A 40 -3.48 -6.68 6.71
N GLY A 41 -3.49 -5.38 7.05
CA GLY A 41 -3.24 -4.31 6.08
C GLY A 41 -1.90 -4.47 5.37
N ALA A 42 -0.86 -4.90 6.08
CA ALA A 42 0.46 -5.17 5.52
C ALA A 42 0.46 -6.29 4.47
N GLU A 43 -0.30 -7.37 4.70
CA GLU A 43 -0.46 -8.46 3.73
C GLU A 43 -1.24 -7.98 2.50
N TYR A 44 -2.35 -7.28 2.72
CA TYR A 44 -3.14 -6.72 1.62
C TYR A 44 -2.31 -5.78 0.74
N THR A 45 -1.51 -4.90 1.35
CA THR A 45 -0.63 -3.96 0.64
C THR A 45 0.34 -4.67 -0.32
N LEU A 46 0.89 -5.82 0.06
CA LEU A 46 1.79 -6.59 -0.83
C LEU A 46 1.02 -7.49 -1.80
N LEU A 47 -0.16 -7.98 -1.43
CA LEU A 47 -0.97 -8.84 -2.32
C LEU A 47 -1.56 -8.08 -3.50
N VAL A 48 -1.90 -6.80 -3.36
CA VAL A 48 -2.46 -5.98 -4.45
C VAL A 48 -1.53 -5.96 -5.65
N PRO A 49 -0.30 -5.43 -5.59
CA PRO A 49 0.59 -5.38 -6.74
C PRO A 49 0.95 -6.78 -7.27
N LEU A 50 1.08 -7.79 -6.41
CA LEU A 50 1.27 -9.17 -6.85
C LEU A 50 0.08 -9.71 -7.64
N SER A 51 -1.15 -9.35 -7.27
CA SER A 51 -2.35 -9.80 -7.99
C SER A 51 -2.51 -9.15 -9.37
N GLU A 52 -1.95 -7.96 -9.54
CA GLU A 52 -1.97 -7.17 -10.78
C GLU A 52 -0.77 -7.47 -11.69
N ALA A 53 0.30 -8.05 -11.14
CA ALA A 53 1.49 -8.39 -11.88
C ALA A 53 1.25 -9.55 -12.87
N PRO A 54 1.94 -9.56 -14.03
CA PRO A 54 1.96 -10.73 -14.92
C PRO A 54 2.37 -11.99 -14.15
N ASP A 55 1.60 -13.06 -14.31
CA ASP A 55 1.81 -14.35 -13.65
C ASP A 55 1.86 -14.31 -12.11
N GLY A 56 1.48 -13.19 -11.49
CA GLY A 56 1.53 -13.00 -10.04
C GLY A 56 2.95 -13.00 -9.49
N LEU A 57 3.93 -12.54 -10.24
CA LEU A 57 5.36 -12.64 -9.92
C LEU A 57 6.04 -11.27 -9.99
N LEU A 58 6.71 -10.87 -8.91
CA LEU A 58 7.48 -9.62 -8.82
C LEU A 58 8.82 -9.86 -8.13
N ARG A 59 9.83 -9.06 -8.49
CA ARG A 59 11.05 -8.98 -7.68
C ARG A 59 10.74 -8.32 -6.34
N ALA A 60 11.30 -8.83 -5.25
CA ALA A 60 11.07 -8.27 -3.91
C ALA A 60 11.45 -6.77 -3.83
N ARG A 61 12.50 -6.34 -4.54
CA ARG A 61 12.90 -4.93 -4.65
C ARG A 61 11.83 -4.10 -5.37
N GLU A 62 11.29 -4.59 -6.46
CA GLU A 62 10.23 -3.92 -7.21
C GLU A 62 8.95 -3.80 -6.40
N LEU A 63 8.57 -4.89 -5.72
CA LEU A 63 7.44 -4.89 -4.80
C LEU A 63 7.58 -3.83 -3.70
N GLY A 64 8.79 -3.70 -3.12
CA GLY A 64 9.08 -2.66 -2.11
C GLY A 64 8.91 -1.25 -2.67
N ARG A 65 9.45 -0.98 -3.86
CA ARG A 65 9.32 0.33 -4.53
C ARG A 65 7.86 0.68 -4.82
N MET A 66 7.06 -0.29 -5.31
CA MET A 66 5.65 -0.07 -5.61
C MET A 66 4.82 0.31 -4.38
N VAL A 67 5.17 -0.19 -3.20
CA VAL A 67 4.43 0.06 -1.96
C VAL A 67 5.11 1.07 -1.03
N GLY A 68 6.26 1.66 -1.44
CA GLY A 68 7.01 2.61 -0.62
C GLY A 68 7.59 1.98 0.65
N TRP A 69 8.06 0.73 0.60
CA TRP A 69 8.64 0.04 1.75
C TRP A 69 10.11 -0.28 1.56
N GLU A 70 10.88 -0.08 2.63
CA GLU A 70 12.27 -0.51 2.69
C GLU A 70 12.41 -2.02 2.47
N ARG A 71 13.55 -2.43 1.92
CA ARG A 71 13.89 -3.82 1.62
C ARG A 71 13.74 -4.75 2.84
N SER A 72 14.19 -4.31 4.01
CA SER A 72 14.11 -5.07 5.26
C SER A 72 12.66 -5.35 5.64
N ARG A 73 11.78 -4.35 5.54
CA ARG A 73 10.34 -4.46 5.83
C ARG A 73 9.65 -5.44 4.89
N VAL A 74 9.93 -5.32 3.57
CA VAL A 74 9.40 -6.27 2.56
C VAL A 74 9.85 -7.69 2.87
N SER A 75 11.15 -7.90 3.11
CA SER A 75 11.71 -9.22 3.41
C SER A 75 11.03 -9.88 4.62
N HIS A 76 10.90 -9.14 5.72
CA HIS A 76 10.25 -9.67 6.92
C HIS A 76 8.76 -9.98 6.70
N GLN A 77 8.07 -9.14 5.92
CA GLN A 77 6.65 -9.37 5.64
C GLN A 77 6.45 -10.57 4.70
N VAL A 78 7.27 -10.69 3.65
CA VAL A 78 7.23 -11.82 2.72
C VAL A 78 7.49 -13.15 3.44
N ILE A 79 8.46 -13.21 4.38
CA ILE A 79 8.70 -14.41 5.20
C ILE A 79 7.44 -14.79 6.02
N ARG A 80 6.73 -13.81 6.58
CA ARG A 80 5.49 -14.08 7.33
C ARG A 80 4.37 -14.57 6.41
N MET A 81 4.23 -13.95 5.24
CA MET A 81 3.22 -14.34 4.24
C MET A 81 3.50 -15.72 3.65
N GLU A 82 4.76 -16.08 3.44
CA GLU A 82 5.17 -17.41 3.00
C GLU A 82 4.78 -18.48 4.03
N LYS A 83 5.03 -18.24 5.33
CA LYS A 83 4.59 -19.14 6.41
C LYS A 83 3.07 -19.33 6.47
N ARG A 84 2.31 -18.34 6.02
CA ARG A 84 0.85 -18.42 5.86
C ARG A 84 0.39 -19.01 4.52
N GLY A 85 1.32 -19.33 3.64
CA GLY A 85 1.02 -19.87 2.31
C GLY A 85 0.43 -18.87 1.31
N LEU A 86 0.49 -17.56 1.61
CA LEU A 86 -0.07 -16.51 0.73
C LEU A 86 0.84 -16.19 -0.47
N VAL A 87 2.14 -16.37 -0.28
CA VAL A 87 3.18 -16.17 -1.30
C VAL A 87 4.22 -17.28 -1.22
N ALA A 88 5.00 -17.45 -2.28
CA ALA A 88 6.20 -18.27 -2.30
C ALA A 88 7.40 -17.41 -2.71
N ARG A 89 8.58 -17.71 -2.17
CA ARG A 89 9.84 -17.11 -2.63
C ARG A 89 10.50 -18.04 -3.63
N GLU A 90 10.98 -17.46 -4.72
CA GLU A 90 11.74 -18.16 -5.74
C GLU A 90 13.12 -17.51 -5.86
N GLU A 91 14.15 -18.34 -6.05
CA GLU A 91 15.49 -17.84 -6.36
C GLU A 91 15.51 -17.29 -7.78
N CYS A 92 16.23 -16.20 -8.00
CA CYS A 92 16.41 -15.65 -9.33
C CYS A 92 17.69 -16.22 -9.94
N ASP A 93 17.59 -17.00 -11.00
CA ASP A 93 18.75 -17.61 -11.69
C ASP A 93 19.72 -16.58 -12.27
N GLU A 94 19.25 -15.37 -12.58
CA GLU A 94 20.05 -14.31 -13.20
C GLU A 94 20.78 -13.39 -12.21
N ASP A 95 20.35 -13.36 -10.95
CA ASP A 95 20.96 -12.54 -9.91
C ASP A 95 20.84 -13.24 -8.55
N ALA A 96 21.91 -13.88 -8.12
CA ALA A 96 22.02 -14.59 -6.83
C ALA A 96 21.70 -13.72 -5.59
N ARG A 97 21.45 -12.42 -5.77
CA ARG A 97 21.09 -11.46 -4.71
C ARG A 97 19.62 -11.01 -4.76
N GLY A 98 18.84 -11.44 -5.78
CA GLY A 98 17.43 -11.09 -5.96
C GLY A 98 16.50 -12.23 -5.58
N SER A 99 15.50 -12.01 -4.74
CA SER A 99 14.41 -12.96 -4.54
C SER A 99 13.17 -12.52 -5.32
N MET A 100 12.55 -13.47 -6.00
CA MET A 100 11.23 -13.30 -6.60
C MET A 100 10.17 -13.67 -5.57
N VAL A 101 9.05 -12.97 -5.63
CA VAL A 101 7.86 -13.25 -4.79
C VAL A 101 6.72 -13.61 -5.72
N ARG A 102 6.22 -14.84 -5.57
CA ARG A 102 5.09 -15.37 -6.33
C ARG A 102 3.83 -15.40 -5.47
N LEU A 103 2.75 -14.89 -6.02
CA LEU A 103 1.41 -15.05 -5.44
C LEU A 103 0.97 -16.52 -5.56
N THR A 104 0.57 -17.13 -4.47
CA THR A 104 0.00 -18.49 -4.49
C THR A 104 -1.50 -18.46 -4.82
N ASP A 105 -2.08 -19.62 -5.11
CA ASP A 105 -3.54 -19.73 -5.27
C ASP A 105 -4.29 -19.33 -4.00
N ALA A 106 -3.76 -19.66 -2.82
CA ALA A 106 -4.31 -19.22 -1.54
C ALA A 106 -4.22 -17.70 -1.36
N GLY A 107 -3.10 -17.08 -1.74
CA GLY A 107 -2.94 -15.63 -1.74
C GLY A 107 -3.91 -14.95 -2.71
N ARG A 108 -4.10 -15.51 -3.90
CA ARG A 108 -5.06 -15.02 -4.90
C ARG A 108 -6.50 -15.13 -4.38
N ALA A 109 -6.87 -16.25 -3.81
CA ALA A 109 -8.19 -16.42 -3.20
C ALA A 109 -8.43 -15.41 -2.07
N ALA A 110 -7.44 -15.18 -1.22
CA ALA A 110 -7.53 -14.22 -0.11
C ALA A 110 -7.73 -12.78 -0.59
N ILE A 111 -6.96 -12.32 -1.60
CA ILE A 111 -7.12 -10.95 -2.14
C ILE A 111 -8.47 -10.78 -2.84
N VAL A 112 -8.93 -11.77 -3.60
CA VAL A 112 -10.24 -11.73 -4.27
C VAL A 112 -11.38 -11.66 -3.24
N ALA A 113 -11.29 -12.38 -2.14
CA ALA A 113 -12.28 -12.32 -1.06
C ALA A 113 -12.26 -10.98 -0.31
N ALA A 114 -11.07 -10.39 -0.12
CA ALA A 114 -10.90 -9.12 0.61
C ALA A 114 -11.31 -7.89 -0.19
N ALA A 115 -11.07 -7.87 -1.50
CA ALA A 115 -11.19 -6.68 -2.33
C ALA A 115 -12.59 -6.02 -2.30
N PRO A 116 -13.72 -6.74 -2.39
CA PRO A 116 -15.05 -6.11 -2.37
C PRO A 116 -15.34 -5.37 -1.06
N ALA A 117 -15.01 -5.98 0.09
CA ALA A 117 -15.21 -5.37 1.40
C ALA A 117 -14.28 -4.16 1.61
N HIS A 118 -13.04 -4.25 1.13
CA HIS A 118 -12.08 -3.15 1.17
C HIS A 118 -12.57 -1.97 0.34
N VAL A 119 -12.95 -2.18 -0.91
CA VAL A 119 -13.45 -1.12 -1.81
C VAL A 119 -14.72 -0.47 -1.24
N ALA A 120 -15.66 -1.27 -0.72
CA ALA A 120 -16.88 -0.75 -0.09
C ALA A 120 -16.55 0.15 1.11
N ALA A 121 -15.58 -0.26 1.95
CA ALA A 121 -15.16 0.53 3.10
C ALA A 121 -14.43 1.84 2.68
N VAL A 122 -13.57 1.80 1.66
CA VAL A 122 -12.95 3.01 1.10
C VAL A 122 -14.02 3.99 0.59
N ARG A 123 -15.00 3.50 -0.17
CA ARG A 123 -16.11 4.33 -0.65
C ARG A 123 -16.89 4.94 0.51
N GLN A 124 -17.25 4.13 1.51
CA GLN A 124 -18.06 4.56 2.64
C GLN A 124 -17.35 5.57 3.55
N HIS A 125 -16.06 5.38 3.82
CA HIS A 125 -15.35 6.14 4.86
C HIS A 125 -14.47 7.27 4.32
N PHE A 126 -14.21 7.29 3.01
CA PHE A 126 -13.41 8.32 2.38
C PHE A 126 -14.20 9.04 1.27
N PHE A 127 -14.56 8.35 0.20
CA PHE A 127 -15.16 8.99 -0.97
C PHE A 127 -16.56 9.56 -0.73
N SER A 128 -17.37 8.99 0.17
CA SER A 128 -18.72 9.51 0.47
C SER A 128 -18.72 10.92 1.09
N ALA A 129 -17.58 11.38 1.60
CA ALA A 129 -17.43 12.71 2.18
C ALA A 129 -16.95 13.76 1.17
N LEU A 130 -16.66 13.35 -0.08
CA LEU A 130 -16.10 14.22 -1.12
C LEU A 130 -17.09 14.39 -2.27
N THR A 131 -17.14 15.57 -2.81
CA THR A 131 -17.88 15.89 -4.04
C THR A 131 -17.04 15.57 -5.29
N ASP A 132 -17.66 15.41 -6.44
CA ASP A 132 -16.96 15.16 -7.72
C ASP A 132 -15.97 16.29 -8.03
N ALA A 133 -16.33 17.54 -7.78
CA ALA A 133 -15.45 18.69 -7.99
C ALA A 133 -14.20 18.65 -7.08
N GLU A 134 -14.32 18.15 -5.85
CA GLU A 134 -13.16 17.97 -4.96
C GLU A 134 -12.27 16.81 -5.44
N LEU A 135 -12.85 15.74 -5.96
CA LEU A 135 -12.08 14.62 -6.52
C LEU A 135 -11.25 15.06 -7.74
N GLU A 136 -11.82 15.87 -8.61
CA GLU A 136 -11.11 16.44 -9.79
C GLU A 136 -9.90 17.31 -9.40
N VAL A 137 -9.91 17.89 -8.22
CA VAL A 137 -8.80 18.74 -7.72
C VAL A 137 -7.80 17.92 -6.89
N ILE A 138 -8.28 17.06 -6.00
CA ILE A 138 -7.44 16.31 -5.06
C ILE A 138 -6.57 15.29 -5.79
N GLY A 139 -7.11 14.54 -6.75
CA GLY A 139 -6.37 13.51 -7.49
C GLY A 139 -5.09 14.06 -8.11
N PRO A 140 -5.16 15.03 -9.05
CA PRO A 140 -3.97 15.62 -9.65
C PRO A 140 -3.05 16.35 -8.66
N ALA A 141 -3.59 16.86 -7.55
CA ALA A 141 -2.76 17.49 -6.52
C ALA A 141 -1.89 16.47 -5.78
N LEU A 142 -2.45 15.30 -5.45
CA LEU A 142 -1.70 14.20 -4.81
C LEU A 142 -0.64 13.62 -5.75
N GLU A 143 -0.95 13.42 -7.03
CA GLU A 143 0.03 12.98 -8.04
C GLU A 143 1.25 13.92 -8.08
N ARG A 144 1.03 15.24 -8.19
CA ARG A 144 2.12 16.22 -8.16
C ARG A 144 2.96 16.20 -6.87
N VAL A 145 2.36 15.85 -5.74
CA VAL A 145 3.10 15.70 -4.48
C VAL A 145 3.95 14.44 -4.53
N LEU A 146 3.40 13.31 -4.99
CA LEU A 146 4.10 12.04 -5.12
C LEU A 146 5.30 12.14 -6.07
N ASP A 147 5.14 12.80 -7.23
CA ASP A 147 6.21 13.00 -8.22
C ASP A 147 7.41 13.80 -7.68
N ARG A 148 7.22 14.55 -6.60
CA ARG A 148 8.29 15.37 -5.97
C ARG A 148 8.93 14.71 -4.76
N LEU A 149 8.36 13.62 -4.28
CA LEU A 149 9.00 12.87 -3.21
C LEU A 149 10.23 12.15 -3.77
N PRO A 150 11.34 12.12 -3.02
CA PRO A 150 12.50 11.35 -3.44
C PRO A 150 12.11 9.87 -3.52
N ASP A 151 12.57 9.20 -4.57
CA ASP A 151 12.51 7.73 -4.60
C ASP A 151 13.32 7.21 -3.40
N ASP A 152 12.72 6.33 -2.61
CA ASP A 152 13.41 5.67 -1.50
C ASP A 152 14.41 4.65 -2.06
N ASP A 153 15.52 5.15 -2.63
CA ASP A 153 16.68 4.35 -3.04
C ASP A 153 17.48 3.94 -1.79
N GLY A 154 16.86 3.12 -0.95
CA GLY A 154 17.49 2.54 0.22
C GLY A 154 18.28 1.25 -0.08
#